data_cb1647df6769e418687bae1facadc77e
#
_entry.id   cb1647df6769e418687bae1facadc77e
#
_cell.length_a   1.000
_cell.length_b   1.000
_cell.length_c   1.000
_cell.angle_alpha   90.00
_cell.angle_beta   90.00
_cell.angle_gamma   90.00
#
_symmetry.space_group_name_H-M   'P 1'
#
loop_
_entity.id
_entity.type
_entity.pdbx_description
1 polymer ?
#
loop_
_entity_poly.entity_id
_entity_poly.type
_entity_poly.pdbx_seq_one_letter_code
_entity_poly.pdbx_strand_id
1 'polypeptide(L)'
;MREAYKTILTPEKNGSYTVFVPDFGSGTQGENLADAVYMARDMIGIMGITLQDMGKDVPAPGSAECSPEENDIVTYVDVDFAEYRRRNDNKKVKKTLTIPSWLNEQAESAHINFSRALEEALKSKLDLRSR
;
A
#
# COMPACT_ATOMS: atom_id res chain seq x y z
N MET A 1 8.66 -11.00 8.28
CA MET A 1 9.85 -10.35 8.88
C MET A 1 9.84 -8.85 8.57
N ARG A 2 10.17 -8.03 9.55
CA ARG A 2 10.19 -6.58 9.40
C ARG A 2 11.60 -6.10 9.05
N GLU A 3 11.71 -5.26 8.04
CA GLU A 3 12.98 -4.67 7.61
C GLU A 3 12.87 -3.14 7.66
N ALA A 4 13.99 -2.46 7.86
CA ALA A 4 14.03 -1.01 7.87
C ALA A 4 14.99 -0.51 6.78
N TYR A 5 14.49 0.39 5.94
CA TYR A 5 15.23 0.91 4.79
C TYR A 5 15.56 2.38 4.97
N LYS A 6 16.80 2.73 4.63
CA LYS A 6 17.24 4.12 4.64
C LYS A 6 16.41 4.91 3.62
N THR A 7 15.90 6.04 4.06
CA THR A 7 15.03 6.90 3.26
C THR A 7 15.52 8.34 3.38
N ILE A 8 15.63 9.01 2.25
CA ILE A 8 16.09 10.39 2.17
C ILE A 8 14.91 11.27 1.81
N LEU A 9 14.62 12.23 2.68
CA LEU A 9 13.52 13.16 2.51
C LEU A 9 14.08 14.55 2.22
N THR A 10 13.77 15.10 1.05
CA THR A 10 14.24 16.42 0.63
C THR A 10 13.11 17.43 0.77
N PRO A 11 13.24 18.41 1.70
CA PRO A 11 12.23 19.45 1.86
C PRO A 11 12.13 20.32 0.61
N GLU A 12 10.89 20.60 0.20
CA GLU A 12 10.61 21.52 -0.91
C GLU A 12 10.06 22.84 -0.38
N LYS A 13 10.13 23.89 -1.19
CA LYS A 13 9.74 25.24 -0.78
C LYS A 13 8.26 25.35 -0.38
N ASN A 14 7.41 24.52 -0.96
CA ASN A 14 5.96 24.54 -0.72
C ASN A 14 5.53 23.70 0.50
N GLY A 15 6.50 23.17 1.27
CA GLY A 15 6.20 22.33 2.43
C GLY A 15 6.05 20.84 2.14
N SER A 16 6.13 20.46 0.86
CA SER A 16 6.13 19.04 0.48
C SER A 16 7.53 18.46 0.62
N TYR A 17 7.63 17.15 0.44
CA TYR A 17 8.90 16.43 0.51
C TYR A 17 9.04 15.49 -0.68
N THR A 18 10.22 15.49 -1.27
CA THR A 18 10.61 14.46 -2.23
C THR A 18 11.24 13.32 -1.45
N VAL A 19 10.87 12.09 -1.78
CA VAL A 19 11.31 10.90 -1.06
C VAL A 19 12.17 10.04 -1.99
N PHE A 20 13.30 9.59 -1.52
CA PHE A 20 14.16 8.66 -2.27
C PHE A 20 14.60 7.52 -1.35
N VAL A 21 14.45 6.26 -1.83
CA VAL A 21 14.90 5.07 -1.11
C VAL A 21 16.02 4.43 -1.92
N PRO A 22 17.29 4.63 -1.48
CA PRO A 22 18.44 4.17 -2.27
C PRO A 22 18.44 2.68 -2.60
N ASP A 23 18.08 1.84 -1.64
CA ASP A 23 18.11 0.38 -1.83
C ASP A 23 17.16 -0.09 -2.93
N PHE A 24 16.09 0.64 -3.19
CA PHE A 24 15.16 0.36 -4.27
C PHE A 24 15.41 1.20 -5.51
N GLY A 25 16.29 2.21 -5.41
CA GLY A 25 16.59 3.12 -6.51
C GLY A 25 15.37 3.85 -7.03
N SER A 26 14.40 4.14 -6.16
CA SER A 26 13.14 4.73 -6.54
C SER A 26 12.68 5.79 -5.54
N GLY A 27 11.77 6.65 -5.97
CA GLY A 27 11.30 7.74 -5.15
C GLY A 27 9.81 8.01 -5.30
N THR A 28 9.31 8.83 -4.39
CA THR A 28 7.92 9.27 -4.37
C THR A 28 7.86 10.68 -3.76
N GLN A 29 6.68 11.15 -3.41
CA GLN A 29 6.48 12.47 -2.81
C GLN A 29 5.46 12.39 -1.68
N GLY A 30 5.55 13.34 -0.76
CA GLY A 30 4.54 13.52 0.29
C GLY A 30 4.21 14.99 0.46
N GLU A 31 2.98 15.29 0.85
CA GLU A 31 2.50 16.66 1.05
C GLU A 31 3.09 17.31 2.30
N ASN A 32 3.46 16.50 3.27
CA ASN A 32 4.11 16.91 4.51
C ASN A 32 5.00 15.76 4.99
N LEU A 33 5.66 15.95 6.13
CA LEU A 33 6.60 14.95 6.62
C LEU A 33 5.94 13.60 6.92
N ALA A 34 4.81 13.61 7.58
CA ALA A 34 4.10 12.37 7.91
C ALA A 34 3.65 11.63 6.66
N ASP A 35 3.11 12.37 5.68
CA ASP A 35 2.70 11.80 4.40
C ASP A 35 3.88 11.23 3.63
N ALA A 36 5.04 11.91 3.67
CA ALA A 36 6.26 11.44 3.02
C ALA A 36 6.71 10.09 3.58
N VAL A 37 6.68 9.94 4.90
CA VAL A 37 7.03 8.66 5.55
C VAL A 37 6.03 7.56 5.16
N TYR A 38 4.75 7.90 5.15
CA TYR A 38 3.70 6.97 4.72
C TYR A 38 3.91 6.52 3.28
N MET A 39 4.16 7.47 2.38
CA MET A 39 4.37 7.19 0.96
C MET A 39 5.62 6.35 0.72
N ALA A 40 6.67 6.58 1.50
CA ALA A 40 7.87 5.77 1.44
C ALA A 40 7.58 4.32 1.82
N ARG A 41 6.85 4.11 2.91
CA ARG A 41 6.48 2.76 3.36
C ARG A 41 5.62 2.05 2.32
N ASP A 42 4.66 2.75 1.74
CA ASP A 42 3.79 2.20 0.72
C ASP A 42 4.57 1.80 -0.53
N MET A 43 5.47 2.66 -0.98
CA MET A 43 6.32 2.37 -2.15
C MET A 43 7.22 1.16 -1.91
N ILE A 44 7.89 1.09 -0.77
CA ILE A 44 8.75 -0.04 -0.41
C ILE A 44 7.93 -1.33 -0.38
N GLY A 45 6.76 -1.28 0.25
CA GLY A 45 5.86 -2.44 0.34
C GLY A 45 5.46 -2.96 -1.03
N ILE A 46 4.97 -2.08 -1.89
CA ILE A 46 4.53 -2.45 -3.25
C ILE A 46 5.70 -3.01 -4.06
N MET A 47 6.84 -2.32 -4.05
CA MET A 47 7.99 -2.77 -4.83
C MET A 47 8.52 -4.11 -4.32
N GLY A 48 8.54 -4.30 -3.00
CA GLY A 48 9.00 -5.55 -2.41
C GLY A 48 8.14 -6.74 -2.78
N ILE A 49 6.82 -6.63 -2.63
CA ILE A 49 5.93 -7.74 -2.98
C ILE A 49 5.89 -7.99 -4.49
N THR A 50 6.06 -6.94 -5.29
CA THR A 50 6.15 -7.08 -6.75
C THR A 50 7.39 -7.90 -7.14
N LEU A 51 8.54 -7.59 -6.53
CA LEU A 51 9.76 -8.35 -6.76
C LEU A 51 9.60 -9.81 -6.36
N GLN A 52 8.99 -10.07 -5.20
CA GLN A 52 8.70 -11.42 -4.74
C GLN A 52 7.83 -12.18 -5.75
N ASP A 53 6.81 -11.53 -6.27
CA ASP A 53 5.90 -12.16 -7.25
C ASP A 53 6.60 -12.45 -8.57
N MET A 54 7.63 -11.70 -8.91
CA MET A 54 8.45 -11.92 -10.09
C MET A 54 9.55 -12.95 -9.87
N GLY A 55 9.65 -13.52 -8.67
CA GLY A 55 10.71 -14.45 -8.31
C GLY A 55 12.07 -13.80 -8.15
N LYS A 56 12.10 -12.47 -7.94
CA LYS A 56 13.34 -11.72 -7.75
C LYS A 56 13.59 -11.46 -6.28
N ASP A 57 14.85 -11.24 -5.92
CA ASP A 57 15.21 -10.93 -4.55
C ASP A 57 14.84 -9.48 -4.21
N VAL A 58 14.31 -9.29 -3.00
CA VAL A 58 14.09 -7.96 -2.44
C VAL A 58 15.43 -7.43 -1.97
N PRO A 59 15.79 -6.17 -2.32
CA PRO A 59 17.06 -5.60 -1.86
C PRO A 59 17.20 -5.66 -0.34
N ALA A 60 18.37 -6.03 0.13
CA ALA A 60 18.65 -6.02 1.56
C ALA A 60 18.89 -4.57 2.02
N PRO A 61 18.49 -4.23 3.26
CA PRO A 61 18.78 -2.90 3.80
C PRO A 61 20.28 -2.62 3.77
N GLY A 62 20.66 -1.42 3.30
CA GLY A 62 22.06 -1.01 3.20
C GLY A 62 22.77 -1.52 1.97
N SER A 63 22.07 -2.11 1.00
CA SER A 63 22.69 -2.64 -0.22
C SER A 63 23.14 -1.54 -1.19
N ALA A 64 22.57 -0.35 -1.08
CA ALA A 64 22.95 0.79 -1.92
C ALA A 64 23.46 1.94 -1.04
N GLU A 65 24.46 2.65 -1.55
CA GLU A 65 24.98 3.83 -0.89
C GLU A 65 24.42 5.10 -1.54
N CYS A 66 24.15 6.10 -0.71
CA CYS A 66 23.74 7.39 -1.19
C CYS A 66 24.11 8.43 -0.15
N SER A 67 24.72 9.53 -0.62
CA SER A 67 25.10 10.65 0.24
C SER A 67 23.99 11.69 0.21
N PRO A 68 23.34 11.97 1.33
CA PRO A 68 22.33 13.02 1.37
C PRO A 68 22.96 14.40 1.21
N GLU A 69 22.18 15.33 0.67
CA GLU A 69 22.60 16.72 0.56
C GLU A 69 22.32 17.46 1.87
N GLU A 70 22.79 18.71 1.96
CA GLU A 70 22.81 19.48 3.21
C GLU A 70 21.47 19.59 3.92
N ASN A 71 20.38 19.79 3.18
CA ASN A 71 19.06 19.98 3.79
C ASN A 71 18.22 18.70 3.83
N ASP A 72 18.80 17.57 3.44
CA ASP A 72 18.07 16.31 3.42
C ASP A 72 17.89 15.74 4.83
N ILE A 73 16.74 15.13 5.04
CA ILE A 73 16.47 14.39 6.25
C ILE A 73 16.68 12.92 5.95
N VAL A 74 17.51 12.27 6.76
CA VAL A 74 17.74 10.83 6.64
C VAL A 74 16.99 10.12 7.74
N THR A 75 16.14 9.18 7.37
CA THR A 75 15.41 8.36 8.34
C THR A 75 15.36 6.92 7.86
N TYR A 76 14.82 6.06 8.69
CA TYR A 76 14.61 4.66 8.34
C TYR A 76 13.12 4.37 8.40
N VAL A 77 12.63 3.70 7.38
CA VAL A 77 11.22 3.35 7.27
C VAL A 77 11.12 1.84 7.32
N ASP A 78 10.35 1.34 8.28
CA ASP A 78 10.18 -0.09 8.47
C ASP A 78 9.02 -0.63 7.66
N VAL A 79 9.18 -1.82 7.13
CA VAL A 79 8.15 -2.50 6.37
C VAL A 79 8.17 -3.99 6.72
N ASP A 80 7.00 -4.53 6.99
CA ASP A 80 6.79 -5.97 7.07
C ASP A 80 6.09 -6.39 5.79
N PHE A 81 6.83 -7.03 4.87
CA PHE A 81 6.28 -7.38 3.56
C PHE A 81 5.12 -8.37 3.65
N ALA A 82 5.18 -9.31 4.58
CA ALA A 82 4.10 -10.26 4.77
C ALA A 82 2.82 -9.57 5.22
N GLU A 83 2.93 -8.62 6.16
CA GLU A 83 1.79 -7.83 6.62
C GLU A 83 1.27 -6.91 5.52
N TYR A 84 2.19 -6.25 4.79
CA TYR A 84 1.81 -5.40 3.66
C TYR A 84 1.03 -6.20 2.62
N ARG A 85 1.49 -7.41 2.30
CA ARG A 85 0.81 -8.30 1.36
C ARG A 85 -0.60 -8.64 1.84
N ARG A 86 -0.77 -8.98 3.12
CA ARG A 86 -2.09 -9.30 3.68
C ARG A 86 -3.07 -8.13 3.57
N ARG A 87 -2.59 -6.92 3.85
CA ARG A 87 -3.43 -5.71 3.83
C ARG A 87 -3.80 -5.28 2.42
N ASN A 88 -3.00 -5.63 1.43
CA ASN A 88 -3.20 -5.23 0.04
C ASN A 88 -3.56 -6.40 -0.86
N ASP A 89 -3.90 -7.55 -0.28
CA ASP A 89 -4.34 -8.72 -1.04
C ASP A 89 -5.79 -8.53 -1.47
N ASN A 90 -5.99 -8.46 -2.78
CA ASN A 90 -7.31 -8.36 -3.38
C ASN A 90 -7.85 -9.70 -3.87
N LYS A 91 -7.24 -10.80 -3.41
CA LYS A 91 -7.68 -12.14 -3.77
C LYS A 91 -9.11 -12.35 -3.31
N LYS A 92 -9.98 -12.77 -4.23
CA LYS A 92 -11.38 -13.00 -3.91
C LYS A 92 -11.56 -14.34 -3.22
N VAL A 93 -12.44 -14.36 -2.22
CA VAL A 93 -12.82 -15.56 -1.49
C VAL A 93 -14.30 -15.80 -1.75
N LYS A 94 -14.65 -17.02 -2.12
CA LYS A 94 -16.06 -17.38 -2.39
C LYS A 94 -16.81 -17.58 -1.09
N LYS A 95 -17.97 -16.93 -0.96
CA LYS A 95 -18.87 -17.08 0.18
C LYS A 95 -20.23 -17.57 -0.32
N THR A 96 -20.80 -18.54 0.38
CA THR A 96 -22.15 -19.00 0.11
C THR A 96 -23.09 -18.41 1.17
N LEU A 97 -24.03 -17.58 0.74
CA LEU A 97 -24.91 -16.83 1.62
C LEU A 97 -26.35 -17.02 1.20
N THR A 98 -27.26 -16.83 2.16
CA THR A 98 -28.70 -16.92 1.90
C THR A 98 -29.35 -15.56 2.13
N ILE A 99 -30.34 -15.24 1.28
CA ILE A 99 -31.16 -14.03 1.42
C ILE A 99 -32.61 -14.42 1.18
N PRO A 100 -33.58 -13.59 1.64
CA PRO A 100 -35.00 -13.86 1.35
C PRO A 100 -35.23 -13.90 -0.16
N SER A 101 -36.10 -14.81 -0.62
CA SER A 101 -36.33 -14.98 -2.05
C SER A 101 -36.92 -13.72 -2.71
N TRP A 102 -37.78 -12.97 -2.00
CA TRP A 102 -38.34 -11.74 -2.55
C TRP A 102 -37.24 -10.68 -2.82
N LEU A 103 -36.24 -10.61 -1.94
CA LEU A 103 -35.13 -9.70 -2.11
C LEU A 103 -34.24 -10.13 -3.27
N ASN A 104 -34.04 -11.44 -3.40
CA ASN A 104 -33.25 -11.99 -4.51
C ASN A 104 -33.93 -11.67 -5.86
N GLU A 105 -35.25 -11.85 -5.96
CA GLU A 105 -35.99 -11.53 -7.19
C GLU A 105 -35.85 -10.06 -7.57
N GLN A 106 -35.98 -9.14 -6.61
CA GLN A 106 -35.85 -7.72 -6.87
C GLN A 106 -34.47 -7.34 -7.30
N ALA A 107 -33.45 -7.91 -6.64
CA ALA A 107 -32.05 -7.63 -6.96
C ALA A 107 -31.67 -8.14 -8.36
N GLU A 108 -32.13 -9.34 -8.72
CA GLU A 108 -31.91 -9.89 -10.06
C GLU A 108 -32.61 -9.05 -11.12
N SER A 109 -33.87 -8.63 -10.87
CA SER A 109 -34.59 -7.75 -11.80
C SER A 109 -33.91 -6.41 -11.99
N ALA A 110 -33.22 -5.89 -10.98
CA ALA A 110 -32.48 -4.66 -11.04
C ALA A 110 -31.04 -4.84 -11.60
N HIS A 111 -30.68 -6.06 -11.98
CA HIS A 111 -29.36 -6.40 -12.52
C HIS A 111 -28.22 -6.05 -11.57
N ILE A 112 -28.41 -6.28 -10.27
CA ILE A 112 -27.40 -5.99 -9.26
C ILE A 112 -26.30 -7.06 -9.28
N ASN A 113 -25.07 -6.63 -9.25
CA ASN A 113 -23.92 -7.51 -9.06
C ASN A 113 -23.80 -7.83 -7.56
N PHE A 114 -24.17 -9.05 -7.17
CA PHE A 114 -24.22 -9.46 -5.76
C PHE A 114 -22.86 -9.41 -5.07
N SER A 115 -21.81 -9.85 -5.75
CA SER A 115 -20.46 -9.85 -5.18
C SER A 115 -20.00 -8.43 -4.88
N ARG A 116 -20.25 -7.51 -5.80
CA ARG A 116 -19.88 -6.10 -5.62
C ARG A 116 -20.71 -5.45 -4.53
N ALA A 117 -22.01 -5.72 -4.49
CA ALA A 117 -22.88 -5.17 -3.45
C ALA A 117 -22.45 -5.65 -2.06
N LEU A 118 -22.09 -6.92 -1.92
CA LEU A 118 -21.59 -7.47 -0.65
C LEU A 118 -20.29 -6.80 -0.24
N GLU A 119 -19.35 -6.67 -1.17
CA GLU A 119 -18.06 -6.04 -0.91
C GLU A 119 -18.23 -4.58 -0.44
N GLU A 120 -19.08 -3.81 -1.12
CA GLU A 120 -19.38 -2.44 -0.75
C GLU A 120 -20.06 -2.33 0.62
N ALA A 121 -20.99 -3.23 0.91
CA ALA A 121 -21.67 -3.24 2.20
C ALA A 121 -20.71 -3.55 3.35
N LEU A 122 -19.81 -4.51 3.17
CA LEU A 122 -18.83 -4.85 4.19
C LEU A 122 -17.83 -3.73 4.41
N LYS A 123 -17.36 -3.07 3.35
CA LYS A 123 -16.48 -1.91 3.46
C LYS A 123 -17.15 -0.78 4.24
N SER A 124 -18.43 -0.53 3.96
CA SER A 124 -19.20 0.48 4.67
C SER A 124 -19.32 0.17 6.16
N LYS A 125 -19.66 -1.07 6.50
CA LYS A 125 -19.82 -1.49 7.90
C LYS A 125 -18.51 -1.44 8.69
N LEU A 126 -17.40 -1.70 8.02
CA LEU A 126 -16.07 -1.65 8.63
C LEU A 126 -15.46 -0.24 8.57
N ASP A 127 -16.16 0.71 7.96
CA ASP A 127 -15.70 2.07 7.74
C ASP A 127 -14.36 2.11 6.98
N LEU A 128 -14.26 1.25 5.97
CA LEU A 128 -13.08 1.18 5.12
C LEU A 128 -13.29 2.03 3.87
N ARG A 129 -12.24 2.74 3.48
CA ARG A 129 -12.27 3.52 2.25
C ARG A 129 -12.14 2.61 1.03
N SER A 130 -12.74 3.04 -0.06
CA SER A 130 -12.61 2.36 -1.35
C SER A 130 -11.15 2.34 -1.79
N ARG A 131 -10.72 1.23 -2.34
CA ARG A 131 -9.39 1.06 -2.92
C ARG A 131 -9.48 1.01 -4.43
#